data_ddfad87032a1679474696f6447148d7d
#
_entry.id   ddfad87032a1679474696f6447148d7d
#
_cell.length_a   1.000
_cell.length_b   1.000
_cell.length_c   1.000
_cell.angle_alpha   90.00
_cell.angle_beta   90.00
_cell.angle_gamma   90.00
#
_symmetry.space_group_name_H-M   'P 1'
#
loop_
_entity.id
_entity.type
_entity.pdbx_description
1 polymer ?
#
loop_
_entity_poly.entity_id
_entity_poly.type
_entity_poly.pdbx_seq_one_letter_code
_entity_poly.pdbx_strand_id
1 'polypeptide(L)'
;MSSTVLTLSGVSHSYGRTQALRDATLSVAAGEVVAVTGPSGCGKSTLLLLAAGVLRAQTGLVVVAGSELSGADDTARAVVRRRSVGLVLQFGQLVPDLPVLDNVALPLLLEGHPADDARAAAAGWLDRVGLAVGPDTLPAELSGGQAQLAAAARALVHGPALLLADEPTASLDTRSGRQLLDLMLSTTVSAGGAVLLVTHDNTVAARADREVRLRGGVIEHEVALS
;
A
#
# COMPACT_ATOMS: atom_id res chain seq x y z
N MET A 1 -14.03 -8.59 18.96
CA MET A 1 -12.56 -8.58 18.82
C MET A 1 -12.28 -8.29 17.35
N SER A 2 -11.61 -7.18 17.02
CA SER A 2 -11.21 -6.88 15.64
C SER A 2 -10.26 -7.96 15.14
N SER A 3 -10.53 -8.51 13.95
CA SER A 3 -9.64 -9.51 13.34
C SER A 3 -8.35 -8.84 12.88
N THR A 4 -7.20 -9.48 13.08
CA THR A 4 -5.91 -8.99 12.59
C THR A 4 -5.82 -9.22 11.08
N VAL A 5 -5.51 -8.17 10.32
CA VAL A 5 -5.35 -8.22 8.85
C VAL A 5 -3.90 -8.42 8.45
N LEU A 6 -2.95 -7.76 9.14
CA LEU A 6 -1.52 -7.94 8.93
C LEU A 6 -0.85 -8.42 10.21
N THR A 7 -0.02 -9.44 10.12
CA THR A 7 0.90 -9.85 11.19
C THR A 7 2.30 -10.01 10.62
N LEU A 8 3.25 -9.31 11.22
CA LEU A 8 4.69 -9.53 11.10
C LEU A 8 5.19 -10.01 12.45
N SER A 9 5.89 -11.14 12.53
CA SER A 9 6.42 -11.67 13.80
C SER A 9 7.88 -12.10 13.61
N GLY A 10 8.79 -11.40 14.25
CA GLY A 10 10.21 -11.69 14.21
C GLY A 10 10.83 -11.59 12.81
N VAL A 11 10.31 -10.71 11.96
CA VAL A 11 10.69 -10.65 10.54
C VAL A 11 12.03 -9.96 10.37
N SER A 12 12.95 -10.64 9.65
CA SER A 12 14.23 -10.05 9.25
C SER A 12 14.47 -10.17 7.76
N HIS A 13 15.17 -9.17 7.21
CA HIS A 13 15.56 -9.13 5.81
C HIS A 13 16.84 -8.33 5.59
N SER A 14 17.72 -8.86 4.72
CA SER A 14 19.00 -8.24 4.37
C SER A 14 19.20 -8.18 2.86
N TYR A 15 19.76 -7.09 2.36
CA TYR A 15 20.26 -6.94 1.01
C TYR A 15 21.79 -7.13 1.03
N GLY A 16 22.23 -8.32 0.66
CA GLY A 16 23.65 -8.69 0.77
C GLY A 16 24.14 -8.60 2.22
N ARG A 17 25.05 -7.65 2.51
CA ARG A 17 25.58 -7.44 3.87
C ARG A 17 24.80 -6.41 4.67
N THR A 18 23.86 -5.69 4.08
CA THR A 18 23.10 -4.64 4.74
C THR A 18 21.81 -5.22 5.30
N GLN A 19 21.71 -5.27 6.62
CA GLN A 19 20.48 -5.69 7.30
C GLN A 19 19.46 -4.53 7.26
N ALA A 20 18.37 -4.72 6.51
CA ALA A 20 17.34 -3.70 6.35
C ALA A 20 16.25 -3.80 7.44
N LEU A 21 15.93 -5.02 7.89
CA LEU A 21 15.05 -5.26 9.04
C LEU A 21 15.63 -6.36 9.92
N ARG A 22 15.43 -6.18 11.24
CA ARG A 22 15.89 -7.11 12.26
C ARG A 22 14.78 -7.32 13.30
N ASP A 23 14.30 -8.57 13.39
CA ASP A 23 13.32 -9.02 14.38
C ASP A 23 12.08 -8.10 14.47
N ALA A 24 11.60 -7.62 13.31
CA ALA A 24 10.48 -6.69 13.27
C ALA A 24 9.17 -7.42 13.57
N THR A 25 8.45 -6.94 14.58
CA THR A 25 7.14 -7.46 14.98
C THR A 25 6.13 -6.34 14.95
N LEU A 26 5.02 -6.53 14.20
CA LEU A 26 3.97 -5.56 14.01
C LEU A 26 2.68 -6.28 13.66
N SER A 27 1.55 -5.81 14.19
CA SER A 27 0.22 -6.26 13.75
C SER A 27 -0.65 -5.06 13.38
N VAL A 28 -1.58 -5.24 12.44
CA VAL A 28 -2.58 -4.23 12.08
C VAL A 28 -3.94 -4.90 12.08
N ALA A 29 -4.87 -4.36 12.85
CA ALA A 29 -6.23 -4.87 12.97
C ALA A 29 -7.14 -4.35 11.83
N ALA A 30 -8.25 -5.04 11.58
CA ALA A 30 -9.30 -4.56 10.68
C ALA A 30 -9.85 -3.21 11.18
N GLY A 31 -9.96 -2.25 10.28
CA GLY A 31 -10.37 -0.88 10.57
C GLY A 31 -9.27 0.01 11.17
N GLU A 32 -8.06 -0.50 11.38
CA GLU A 32 -6.95 0.25 11.96
C GLU A 32 -6.06 0.89 10.87
N VAL A 33 -5.62 2.10 11.14
CA VAL A 33 -4.61 2.84 10.38
C VAL A 33 -3.34 2.94 11.21
N VAL A 34 -2.23 2.36 10.74
CA VAL A 34 -0.92 2.41 11.38
C VAL A 34 0.06 3.20 10.53
N ALA A 35 0.69 4.20 11.09
CA ALA A 35 1.79 4.93 10.46
C ALA A 35 3.14 4.35 10.89
N VAL A 36 4.02 4.09 9.91
CA VAL A 36 5.42 3.73 10.14
C VAL A 36 6.29 4.93 9.79
N THR A 37 6.98 5.46 10.79
CA THR A 37 7.87 6.61 10.64
C THR A 37 9.32 6.22 10.91
N GLY A 38 10.25 7.11 10.57
CA GLY A 38 11.68 6.94 10.82
C GLY A 38 12.55 7.57 9.73
N PRO A 39 13.87 7.66 9.94
CA PRO A 39 14.78 8.28 9.00
C PRO A 39 14.85 7.53 7.66
N SER A 40 15.33 8.21 6.61
CA SER A 40 15.56 7.57 5.31
C SER A 40 16.52 6.39 5.44
N GLY A 41 16.24 5.29 4.73
CA GLY A 41 17.08 4.08 4.75
C GLY A 41 16.93 3.21 5.99
N CYS A 42 16.03 3.50 6.94
CA CYS A 42 15.87 2.70 8.15
C CYS A 42 15.09 1.38 7.97
N GLY A 43 14.57 1.08 6.75
CA GLY A 43 13.88 -0.18 6.46
C GLY A 43 12.36 -0.08 6.23
N LYS A 44 11.76 1.13 6.23
CA LYS A 44 10.30 1.32 6.07
C LYS A 44 9.73 0.70 4.79
N SER A 45 10.31 1.02 3.64
CA SER A 45 9.88 0.45 2.36
C SER A 45 10.11 -1.06 2.29
N THR A 46 11.19 -1.57 2.94
CA THR A 46 11.43 -3.01 3.07
C THR A 46 10.33 -3.69 3.88
N LEU A 47 9.93 -3.10 5.01
CA LEU A 47 8.83 -3.60 5.84
C LEU A 47 7.53 -3.66 5.02
N LEU A 48 7.22 -2.59 4.28
CA LEU A 48 6.04 -2.52 3.42
C LEU A 48 6.08 -3.56 2.30
N LEU A 49 7.22 -3.75 1.63
CA LEU A 49 7.37 -4.74 0.55
C LEU A 49 7.29 -6.18 1.06
N LEU A 50 7.72 -6.45 2.30
CA LEU A 50 7.52 -7.75 2.97
C LEU A 50 6.04 -7.98 3.31
N ALA A 51 5.36 -6.97 3.85
CA ALA A 51 3.92 -7.00 4.10
C ALA A 51 3.12 -7.21 2.79
N ALA A 52 3.58 -6.64 1.67
CA ALA A 52 2.98 -6.86 0.35
C ALA A 52 3.29 -8.24 -0.26
N GLY A 53 4.18 -9.03 0.34
CA GLY A 53 4.67 -10.29 -0.26
C GLY A 53 5.44 -10.09 -1.57
N VAL A 54 5.95 -8.88 -1.83
CA VAL A 54 6.88 -8.59 -2.94
C VAL A 54 8.25 -9.16 -2.58
N LEU A 55 8.72 -8.87 -1.37
CA LEU A 55 9.92 -9.49 -0.82
C LEU A 55 9.53 -10.72 0.01
N ARG A 56 10.42 -11.71 0.03
CA ARG A 56 10.31 -12.85 0.92
C ARG A 56 11.05 -12.56 2.23
N ALA A 57 10.40 -12.80 3.36
CA ALA A 57 11.04 -12.75 4.66
C ALA A 57 12.13 -13.83 4.73
N GLN A 58 13.32 -13.48 5.22
CA GLN A 58 14.41 -14.44 5.41
C GLN A 58 14.23 -15.22 6.71
N THR A 59 13.66 -14.58 7.73
CA THR A 59 13.21 -15.19 8.98
C THR A 59 11.92 -14.56 9.44
N GLY A 60 11.22 -15.22 10.35
CA GLY A 60 9.97 -14.75 10.92
C GLY A 60 8.74 -15.09 10.08
N LEU A 61 7.60 -14.59 10.52
CA LEU A 61 6.30 -14.91 9.96
C LEU A 61 5.63 -13.64 9.40
N VAL A 62 5.09 -13.74 8.19
CA VAL A 62 4.25 -12.70 7.57
C VAL A 62 2.90 -13.33 7.23
N VAL A 63 1.82 -12.77 7.77
CA VAL A 63 0.44 -13.19 7.47
C VAL A 63 -0.37 -11.98 7.02
N VAL A 64 -1.08 -12.11 5.89
CA VAL A 64 -1.94 -11.07 5.32
C VAL A 64 -3.32 -11.66 5.05
N ALA A 65 -4.36 -11.05 5.59
CA ALA A 65 -5.74 -11.48 5.44
C ALA A 65 -5.93 -13.00 5.70
N GLY A 66 -5.26 -13.52 6.74
CA GLY A 66 -5.28 -14.93 7.13
C GLY A 66 -4.39 -15.86 6.30
N SER A 67 -3.70 -15.34 5.27
CA SER A 67 -2.80 -16.14 4.42
C SER A 67 -1.34 -15.94 4.82
N GLU A 68 -0.61 -17.03 5.07
CA GLU A 68 0.82 -16.98 5.36
C GLU A 68 1.63 -16.76 4.07
N LEU A 69 2.54 -15.77 4.09
CA LEU A 69 3.41 -15.42 2.97
C LEU A 69 4.84 -15.93 3.12
N SER A 70 5.30 -16.19 4.35
CA SER A 70 6.70 -16.53 4.66
C SER A 70 7.15 -17.82 4.00
N GLY A 71 6.32 -18.86 4.05
CA GLY A 71 6.55 -20.18 3.44
C GLY A 71 6.06 -20.30 1.99
N ALA A 72 5.30 -19.31 1.50
CA ALA A 72 4.67 -19.37 0.19
C ALA A 72 5.65 -19.15 -0.96
N ASP A 73 5.40 -19.81 -2.10
CA ASP A 73 6.11 -19.54 -3.34
C ASP A 73 5.68 -18.19 -3.96
N ASP A 74 6.36 -17.78 -5.02
CA ASP A 74 6.12 -16.48 -5.66
C ASP A 74 4.71 -16.35 -6.24
N THR A 75 4.17 -17.46 -6.76
CA THR A 75 2.82 -17.52 -7.33
C THR A 75 1.75 -17.34 -6.24
N ALA A 76 1.88 -18.06 -5.13
CA ALA A 76 0.95 -17.96 -4.01
C ALA A 76 0.99 -16.56 -3.39
N ARG A 77 2.19 -15.96 -3.21
CA ARG A 77 2.31 -14.57 -2.75
C ARG A 77 1.66 -13.57 -3.71
N ALA A 78 1.85 -13.75 -5.03
CA ALA A 78 1.23 -12.91 -6.04
C ALA A 78 -0.31 -12.99 -6.00
N VAL A 79 -0.88 -14.17 -5.76
CA VAL A 79 -2.33 -14.35 -5.61
C VAL A 79 -2.85 -13.60 -4.39
N VAL A 80 -2.21 -13.73 -3.22
CA VAL A 80 -2.63 -13.00 -2.00
C VAL A 80 -2.52 -11.49 -2.22
N ARG A 81 -1.40 -11.01 -2.79
CA ARG A 81 -1.21 -9.58 -3.09
C ARG A 81 -2.30 -9.06 -3.99
N ARG A 82 -2.60 -9.74 -5.09
CA ARG A 82 -3.62 -9.33 -6.07
C ARG A 82 -5.01 -9.24 -5.46
N ARG A 83 -5.38 -10.18 -4.57
CA ARG A 83 -6.72 -10.28 -3.99
C ARG A 83 -6.94 -9.41 -2.78
N SER A 84 -5.90 -9.24 -1.96
CA SER A 84 -6.08 -8.72 -0.62
C SER A 84 -5.29 -7.43 -0.34
N VAL A 85 -4.35 -7.05 -1.22
CA VAL A 85 -3.45 -5.93 -0.96
C VAL A 85 -3.60 -4.84 -2.00
N GLY A 86 -3.93 -3.64 -1.57
CA GLY A 86 -3.75 -2.41 -2.34
C GLY A 86 -2.35 -1.84 -2.07
N LEU A 87 -1.58 -1.58 -3.11
CA LEU A 87 -0.21 -1.11 -2.96
C LEU A 87 -0.02 0.22 -3.69
N VAL A 88 0.31 1.26 -2.92
CA VAL A 88 0.70 2.59 -3.41
C VAL A 88 2.16 2.81 -3.07
N LEU A 89 3.02 2.81 -4.08
CA LEU A 89 4.44 3.07 -3.94
C LEU A 89 4.75 4.52 -4.31
N GLN A 90 5.87 5.02 -3.81
CA GLN A 90 6.39 6.32 -4.18
C GLN A 90 6.54 6.41 -5.72
N PHE A 91 6.15 7.53 -6.31
CA PHE A 91 6.14 7.79 -7.76
C PHE A 91 5.16 6.95 -8.60
N GLY A 92 4.11 6.39 -8.03
CA GLY A 92 3.00 5.74 -8.73
C GLY A 92 3.29 4.37 -9.34
N GLN A 93 4.43 4.18 -9.96
CA GLN A 93 4.86 2.91 -10.60
C GLN A 93 3.77 2.24 -11.46
N LEU A 94 3.21 3.00 -12.39
CA LEU A 94 2.28 2.48 -13.40
C LEU A 94 3.02 1.65 -14.44
N VAL A 95 2.33 0.72 -15.09
CA VAL A 95 2.86 -0.04 -16.22
C VAL A 95 2.95 0.90 -17.42
N PRO A 96 4.15 1.17 -17.98
CA PRO A 96 4.36 2.26 -18.93
C PRO A 96 3.59 2.10 -20.24
N ASP A 97 3.46 0.87 -20.71
CA ASP A 97 2.87 0.55 -22.02
C ASP A 97 1.36 0.29 -21.97
N LEU A 98 0.73 0.45 -20.80
CA LEU A 98 -0.72 0.34 -20.64
C LEU A 98 -1.33 1.73 -20.46
N PRO A 99 -2.48 2.04 -21.09
CA PRO A 99 -3.26 3.23 -20.78
C PRO A 99 -3.53 3.36 -19.27
N VAL A 100 -3.67 4.59 -18.78
CA VAL A 100 -3.93 4.87 -17.36
C VAL A 100 -5.20 4.16 -16.88
N LEU A 101 -6.24 4.15 -17.71
CA LEU A 101 -7.49 3.43 -17.44
C LEU A 101 -7.24 1.93 -17.21
N ASP A 102 -6.47 1.29 -18.09
CA ASP A 102 -6.14 -0.13 -17.99
C ASP A 102 -5.18 -0.42 -16.83
N ASN A 103 -4.28 0.50 -16.50
CA ASN A 103 -3.48 0.40 -15.28
C ASN A 103 -4.36 0.31 -14.02
N VAL A 104 -5.38 1.15 -13.93
CA VAL A 104 -6.31 1.14 -12.79
C VAL A 104 -7.21 -0.11 -12.82
N ALA A 105 -7.64 -0.56 -14.00
CA ALA A 105 -8.45 -1.77 -14.16
C ALA A 105 -7.67 -3.07 -13.91
N LEU A 106 -6.32 -3.03 -13.97
CA LEU A 106 -5.45 -4.21 -13.98
C LEU A 106 -5.72 -5.21 -12.84
N PRO A 107 -5.93 -4.81 -11.57
CA PRO A 107 -6.24 -5.76 -10.50
C PRO A 107 -7.50 -6.59 -10.78
N LEU A 108 -8.55 -5.97 -11.30
CA LEU A 108 -9.80 -6.62 -11.65
C LEU A 108 -9.65 -7.54 -12.87
N LEU A 109 -8.93 -7.09 -13.89
CA LEU A 109 -8.64 -7.88 -15.09
C LEU A 109 -7.84 -9.16 -14.74
N LEU A 110 -6.87 -9.06 -13.87
CA LEU A 110 -6.07 -10.20 -13.38
C LEU A 110 -6.89 -11.19 -12.53
N GLU A 111 -7.99 -10.77 -11.92
CA GLU A 111 -8.95 -11.64 -11.21
C GLU A 111 -10.01 -12.22 -12.15
N GLY A 112 -9.98 -11.89 -13.45
CA GLY A 112 -10.87 -12.45 -14.45
C GLY A 112 -12.20 -11.72 -14.62
N HIS A 113 -12.32 -10.49 -14.11
CA HIS A 113 -13.51 -9.66 -14.39
C HIS A 113 -13.61 -9.33 -15.87
N PRO A 114 -14.83 -9.20 -16.44
CA PRO A 114 -15.03 -8.73 -17.80
C PRO A 114 -14.35 -7.36 -18.01
N ALA A 115 -13.73 -7.18 -19.17
CA ALA A 115 -12.92 -5.99 -19.45
C ALA A 115 -13.72 -4.69 -19.35
N ASP A 116 -14.96 -4.69 -19.84
CA ASP A 116 -15.83 -3.52 -19.81
C ASP A 116 -16.22 -3.14 -18.37
N ASP A 117 -16.51 -4.13 -17.51
CA ASP A 117 -16.84 -3.93 -16.09
C ASP A 117 -15.62 -3.40 -15.33
N ALA A 118 -14.44 -3.99 -15.57
CA ALA A 118 -13.20 -3.56 -14.95
C ALA A 118 -12.82 -2.12 -15.34
N ARG A 119 -12.97 -1.75 -16.60
CA ARG A 119 -12.75 -0.38 -17.08
C ARG A 119 -13.77 0.60 -16.54
N ALA A 120 -15.04 0.22 -16.47
CA ALA A 120 -16.07 1.07 -15.86
C ALA A 120 -15.78 1.36 -14.37
N ALA A 121 -15.39 0.34 -13.61
CA ALA A 121 -14.95 0.51 -12.22
C ALA A 121 -13.70 1.40 -12.13
N ALA A 122 -12.73 1.21 -13.01
CA ALA A 122 -11.52 2.03 -13.07
C ALA A 122 -11.82 3.51 -13.37
N ALA A 123 -12.71 3.78 -14.33
CA ALA A 123 -13.15 5.14 -14.65
C ALA A 123 -13.80 5.81 -13.43
N GLY A 124 -14.69 5.11 -12.73
CA GLY A 124 -15.30 5.62 -11.50
C GLY A 124 -14.28 5.93 -10.40
N TRP A 125 -13.19 5.17 -10.30
CA TRP A 125 -12.11 5.45 -9.35
C TRP A 125 -11.23 6.63 -9.79
N LEU A 126 -10.96 6.78 -11.09
CA LEU A 126 -10.26 7.96 -11.62
C LEU A 126 -11.06 9.24 -11.33
N ASP A 127 -12.37 9.23 -11.50
CA ASP A 127 -13.24 10.34 -11.12
C ASP A 127 -13.19 10.64 -9.62
N ARG A 128 -13.21 9.61 -8.77
CA ARG A 128 -13.14 9.76 -7.30
C ARG A 128 -11.82 10.36 -6.81
N VAL A 129 -10.70 10.04 -7.45
CA VAL A 129 -9.40 10.66 -7.13
C VAL A 129 -9.21 12.00 -7.82
N GLY A 130 -10.18 12.46 -8.62
CA GLY A 130 -10.13 13.75 -9.32
C GLY A 130 -9.17 13.78 -10.51
N LEU A 131 -8.94 12.64 -11.16
CA LEU A 131 -8.06 12.53 -12.32
C LEU A 131 -8.85 12.31 -13.60
N ALA A 132 -9.01 13.38 -14.40
CA ALA A 132 -9.58 13.30 -15.74
C ALA A 132 -8.49 12.96 -16.76
N VAL A 133 -8.63 11.83 -17.45
CA VAL A 133 -7.73 11.36 -18.52
C VAL A 133 -8.54 10.80 -19.69
N GLY A 134 -7.96 10.87 -20.88
CA GLY A 134 -8.52 10.20 -22.05
C GLY A 134 -8.37 8.68 -21.95
N PRO A 135 -9.15 7.92 -22.76
CA PRO A 135 -9.13 6.46 -22.71
C PRO A 135 -7.78 5.84 -23.03
N ASP A 136 -7.00 6.50 -23.90
CA ASP A 136 -5.71 6.02 -24.39
C ASP A 136 -4.51 6.75 -23.75
N THR A 137 -4.75 7.61 -22.75
CA THR A 137 -3.68 8.36 -22.08
C THR A 137 -2.67 7.41 -21.45
N LEU A 138 -1.39 7.57 -21.80
CA LEU A 138 -0.29 6.76 -21.25
C LEU A 138 0.31 7.39 -19.99
N PRO A 139 0.91 6.58 -19.09
CA PRO A 139 1.57 7.08 -17.88
C PRO A 139 2.62 8.15 -18.12
N ALA A 140 3.32 8.11 -19.27
CA ALA A 140 4.34 9.10 -19.63
C ALA A 140 3.79 10.51 -19.86
N GLU A 141 2.48 10.65 -20.09
CA GLU A 141 1.79 11.93 -20.29
C GLU A 141 1.36 12.58 -18.97
N LEU A 142 1.46 11.85 -17.85
CA LEU A 142 1.04 12.31 -16.54
C LEU A 142 2.12 13.09 -15.82
N SER A 143 1.73 14.12 -15.08
CA SER A 143 2.60 14.66 -14.01
C SER A 143 2.81 13.64 -12.89
N GLY A 144 3.84 13.82 -12.05
CA GLY A 144 4.09 12.95 -10.91
C GLY A 144 2.89 12.86 -9.94
N GLY A 145 2.19 13.97 -9.71
CA GLY A 145 0.97 13.99 -8.90
C GLY A 145 -0.17 13.21 -9.54
N GLN A 146 -0.39 13.37 -10.84
CA GLN A 146 -1.39 12.61 -11.58
C GLN A 146 -1.10 11.09 -11.60
N ALA A 147 0.17 10.71 -11.77
CA ALA A 147 0.58 9.31 -11.68
C ALA A 147 0.31 8.73 -10.27
N GLN A 148 0.50 9.54 -9.22
CA GLN A 148 0.20 9.14 -7.85
C GLN A 148 -1.32 8.94 -7.62
N LEU A 149 -2.17 9.83 -8.15
CA LEU A 149 -3.63 9.66 -8.13
C LEU A 149 -4.07 8.37 -8.83
N ALA A 150 -3.53 8.10 -10.01
CA ALA A 150 -3.82 6.86 -10.75
C ALA A 150 -3.37 5.60 -9.99
N ALA A 151 -2.18 5.64 -9.34
CA ALA A 151 -1.69 4.54 -8.52
C ALA A 151 -2.58 4.28 -7.30
N ALA A 152 -3.09 5.32 -6.65
CA ALA A 152 -4.04 5.19 -5.56
C ALA A 152 -5.38 4.59 -6.04
N ALA A 153 -5.90 5.04 -7.17
CA ALA A 153 -7.10 4.46 -7.80
C ALA A 153 -6.90 2.96 -8.08
N ARG A 154 -5.75 2.57 -8.67
CA ARG A 154 -5.39 1.17 -8.91
C ARG A 154 -5.34 0.34 -7.62
N ALA A 155 -4.80 0.91 -6.55
CA ALA A 155 -4.69 0.21 -5.27
C ALA A 155 -6.04 -0.03 -4.58
N LEU A 156 -7.05 0.80 -4.88
CA LEU A 156 -8.37 0.78 -4.23
C LEU A 156 -9.45 0.09 -5.04
N VAL A 157 -9.29 -0.07 -6.37
CA VAL A 157 -10.35 -0.50 -7.29
C VAL A 157 -10.96 -1.86 -6.95
N HIS A 158 -10.18 -2.77 -6.37
CA HIS A 158 -10.60 -4.12 -6.00
C HIS A 158 -11.03 -4.27 -4.52
N GLY A 159 -11.08 -3.16 -3.76
CA GLY A 159 -11.49 -3.19 -2.35
C GLY A 159 -10.55 -4.02 -1.45
N PRO A 160 -9.27 -3.65 -1.33
CA PRO A 160 -8.27 -4.45 -0.62
C PRO A 160 -8.59 -4.57 0.88
N ALA A 161 -8.30 -5.74 1.47
CA ALA A 161 -8.33 -5.93 2.91
C ALA A 161 -7.18 -5.20 3.63
N LEU A 162 -6.04 -5.02 2.94
CA LEU A 162 -4.87 -4.30 3.43
C LEU A 162 -4.41 -3.27 2.41
N LEU A 163 -4.43 -2.00 2.77
CA LEU A 163 -3.82 -0.94 1.98
C LEU A 163 -2.43 -0.63 2.52
N LEU A 164 -1.43 -0.74 1.66
CA LEU A 164 -0.03 -0.41 1.94
C LEU A 164 0.34 0.83 1.13
N ALA A 165 0.81 1.89 1.79
CA ALA A 165 1.14 3.14 1.12
C ALA A 165 2.52 3.66 1.56
N ASP A 166 3.43 3.85 0.60
CA ASP A 166 4.75 4.43 0.81
C ASP A 166 4.77 5.85 0.26
N GLU A 167 4.83 6.85 1.16
CA GLU A 167 4.84 8.28 0.85
C GLU A 167 3.73 8.70 -0.15
N PRO A 168 2.45 8.35 0.10
CA PRO A 168 1.40 8.45 -0.92
C PRO A 168 1.08 9.87 -1.38
N THR A 169 1.51 10.89 -0.65
CA THR A 169 1.22 12.31 -0.93
C THR A 169 2.44 13.12 -1.37
N ALA A 170 3.64 12.52 -1.43
CA ALA A 170 4.89 13.24 -1.65
C ALA A 170 4.98 14.00 -3.00
N SER A 171 4.23 13.57 -4.02
CA SER A 171 4.22 14.20 -5.36
C SER A 171 3.04 15.17 -5.56
N LEU A 172 2.25 15.43 -4.52
CA LEU A 172 1.03 16.25 -4.58
C LEU A 172 1.22 17.57 -3.81
N ASP A 173 0.47 18.58 -4.21
CA ASP A 173 0.30 19.77 -3.37
C ASP A 173 -0.45 19.43 -2.08
N THR A 174 -0.35 20.28 -1.07
CA THR A 174 -0.91 20.03 0.26
C THR A 174 -2.42 19.74 0.26
N ARG A 175 -3.20 20.41 -0.62
CA ARG A 175 -4.65 20.22 -0.68
C ARG A 175 -5.00 18.89 -1.33
N SER A 176 -4.44 18.60 -2.49
CA SER A 176 -4.64 17.36 -3.23
C SER A 176 -4.15 16.15 -2.43
N GLY A 177 -3.00 16.29 -1.75
CA GLY A 177 -2.45 15.26 -0.88
C GLY A 177 -3.39 14.91 0.29
N ARG A 178 -3.97 15.92 0.95
CA ARG A 178 -4.96 15.69 2.03
C ARG A 178 -6.21 15.00 1.50
N GLN A 179 -6.75 15.46 0.38
CA GLN A 179 -7.95 14.87 -0.23
C GLN A 179 -7.73 13.40 -0.62
N LEU A 180 -6.58 13.09 -1.23
CA LEU A 180 -6.22 11.72 -1.56
C LEU A 180 -6.08 10.84 -0.31
N LEU A 181 -5.37 11.33 0.70
CA LEU A 181 -5.18 10.59 1.96
C LEU A 181 -6.51 10.30 2.63
N ASP A 182 -7.39 11.31 2.76
CA ASP A 182 -8.72 11.15 3.34
C ASP A 182 -9.56 10.12 2.58
N LEU A 183 -9.53 10.14 1.25
CA LEU A 183 -10.21 9.17 0.40
C LEU A 183 -9.67 7.75 0.63
N MET A 184 -8.35 7.58 0.64
CA MET A 184 -7.70 6.28 0.84
C MET A 184 -8.05 5.69 2.20
N LEU A 185 -7.88 6.46 3.28
CA LEU A 185 -8.14 6.00 4.64
C LEU A 185 -9.63 5.71 4.85
N SER A 186 -10.52 6.66 4.53
CA SER A 186 -11.96 6.50 4.76
C SER A 186 -12.53 5.33 3.96
N THR A 187 -12.14 5.16 2.70
CA THR A 187 -12.65 4.06 1.86
C THR A 187 -12.21 2.70 2.40
N THR A 188 -10.92 2.56 2.74
CA THR A 188 -10.39 1.27 3.23
C THR A 188 -10.98 0.90 4.59
N VAL A 189 -10.99 1.85 5.54
CA VAL A 189 -11.51 1.63 6.89
C VAL A 189 -13.02 1.35 6.87
N SER A 190 -13.80 2.11 6.09
CA SER A 190 -15.27 1.90 5.98
C SER A 190 -15.61 0.53 5.39
N ALA A 191 -14.73 -0.05 4.57
CA ALA A 191 -14.87 -1.41 4.05
C ALA A 191 -14.39 -2.49 5.04
N GLY A 192 -13.94 -2.11 6.24
CA GLY A 192 -13.37 -3.02 7.23
C GLY A 192 -11.93 -3.44 6.96
N GLY A 193 -11.26 -2.81 5.99
CA GLY A 193 -9.85 -3.03 5.68
C GLY A 193 -8.91 -2.34 6.67
N ALA A 194 -7.64 -2.68 6.60
CA ALA A 194 -6.55 -2.10 7.40
C ALA A 194 -5.62 -1.27 6.53
N VAL A 195 -4.93 -0.29 7.13
CA VAL A 195 -3.96 0.56 6.41
C VAL A 195 -2.62 0.55 7.13
N LEU A 196 -1.54 0.31 6.38
CA LEU A 196 -0.17 0.56 6.81
C LEU A 196 0.42 1.68 5.94
N LEU A 197 0.69 2.82 6.57
CA LEU A 197 1.15 4.05 5.94
C LEU A 197 2.61 4.30 6.31
N VAL A 198 3.50 4.35 5.33
CA VAL A 198 4.89 4.75 5.52
C VAL A 198 5.03 6.22 5.14
N THR A 199 5.55 7.03 6.05
CA THR A 199 5.78 8.45 5.78
C THR A 199 6.86 9.05 6.69
N HIS A 200 7.47 10.15 6.24
CA HIS A 200 8.31 11.03 7.06
C HIS A 200 7.60 12.35 7.41
N ASP A 201 6.39 12.57 6.89
CA ASP A 201 5.59 13.75 7.17
C ASP A 201 4.72 13.51 8.42
N ASN A 202 4.98 14.29 9.47
CA ASN A 202 4.24 14.20 10.74
C ASN A 202 2.75 14.53 10.57
N THR A 203 2.38 15.37 9.59
CA THR A 203 0.97 15.72 9.33
C THR A 203 0.20 14.56 8.72
N VAL A 204 0.89 13.74 7.94
CA VAL A 204 0.36 12.48 7.36
C VAL A 204 0.32 11.40 8.45
N ALA A 205 1.38 11.24 9.23
CA ALA A 205 1.44 10.28 10.33
C ALA A 205 0.34 10.52 11.37
N ALA A 206 0.04 11.79 11.69
CA ALA A 206 -1.02 12.18 12.64
C ALA A 206 -2.46 11.79 12.19
N ARG A 207 -2.64 11.24 11.00
CA ARG A 207 -3.93 10.71 10.50
C ARG A 207 -4.13 9.22 10.85
N ALA A 208 -3.12 8.59 11.44
CA ALA A 208 -3.19 7.19 11.87
C ALA A 208 -3.72 7.08 13.31
N ASP A 209 -4.24 5.91 13.65
CA ASP A 209 -4.65 5.57 15.02
C ASP A 209 -3.42 5.33 15.91
N ARG A 210 -2.30 4.88 15.31
CA ARG A 210 -1.07 4.51 15.99
C ARG A 210 0.15 4.78 15.11
N GLU A 211 1.20 5.28 15.74
CA GLU A 211 2.53 5.46 15.12
C GLU A 211 3.50 4.37 15.59
N VAL A 212 4.22 3.79 14.63
CA VAL A 212 5.31 2.84 14.86
C VAL A 212 6.60 3.46 14.34
N ARG A 213 7.58 3.63 15.23
CA ARG A 213 8.87 4.20 14.85
C ARG A 213 9.88 3.14 14.52
N LEU A 214 10.39 3.18 13.28
CA LEU A 214 11.44 2.29 12.78
C LEU A 214 12.81 3.02 12.79
N ARG A 215 13.84 2.39 13.38
CA ARG A 215 15.20 2.91 13.37
C ARG A 215 16.21 1.78 13.24
N GLY A 216 17.13 1.91 12.28
CA GLY A 216 18.18 0.89 12.04
C GLY A 216 17.63 -0.52 11.83
N GLY A 217 16.46 -0.66 11.18
CA GLY A 217 15.81 -1.93 10.92
C GLY A 217 15.04 -2.52 12.11
N VAL A 218 14.92 -1.82 13.22
CA VAL A 218 14.22 -2.27 14.44
C VAL A 218 13.02 -1.37 14.72
N ILE A 219 11.91 -1.95 15.15
CA ILE A 219 10.77 -1.22 15.70
C ILE A 219 11.10 -0.84 17.14
N GLU A 220 11.22 0.48 17.42
CA GLU A 220 11.63 0.99 18.73
C GLU A 220 10.45 1.30 19.66
N HIS A 221 9.40 1.94 19.10
CA HIS A 221 8.26 2.42 19.87
C HIS A 221 6.96 2.33 19.08
N GLU A 222 5.88 2.05 19.80
CA GLU A 222 4.50 2.18 19.32
C GLU A 222 3.78 3.19 20.21
N VAL A 223 3.15 4.20 19.60
CA VAL A 223 2.42 5.26 20.30
C VAL A 223 1.02 5.35 19.71
N ALA A 224 -0.01 5.21 20.55
CA ALA A 224 -1.37 5.52 20.14
C ALA A 224 -1.50 7.02 19.89
N LEU A 225 -2.09 7.40 18.76
CA LEU A 225 -2.42 8.75 18.40
C LEU A 225 -3.91 8.93 18.70
N SER A 226 -4.24 9.67 19.72
CA SER A 226 -5.64 9.93 20.13
C SER A 226 -6.24 11.11 19.41
#